data_9344c5631454f1a8dd855c20e132e382
#
_entry.id   9344c5631454f1a8dd855c20e132e382
#
_cell.length_a   1.000
_cell.length_b   1.000
_cell.length_c   1.000
_cell.angle_alpha   90.00
_cell.angle_beta   90.00
_cell.angle_gamma   90.00
#
_symmetry.space_group_name_H-M   'P 1'
#
loop_
_entity.id
_entity.type
_entity.pdbx_description
1 polymer ?
#
loop_
_entity_poly.entity_id
_entity_poly.type
_entity_poly.pdbx_seq_one_letter_code
_entity_poly.pdbx_strand_id
1 'polypeptide(L)'
;MGSLRLAAILLLLGSPVLVSPALAQSAPTYGLGRTPSAEEIRALDISIGPTGEELPPGRGTAKEGAEVFKDKGCFVCHGEAGIGELAPALKSKKGQDVPIWERERILPLRAPFATTVWDFIHRGMPLASEGTLTADEVYALTAYVLAGNRIIGENETLNAETLPNVQMPNRDAFVSRYPGKH
;
A
#
# COMPACT_ATOMS: atom_id res chain seq x y z
N MET A 1 -10.96 80.47 34.83
CA MET A 1 -11.28 79.80 33.54
C MET A 1 -10.45 78.51 33.54
N GLY A 2 -10.98 77.42 34.03
CA GLY A 2 -10.33 76.13 34.18
C GLY A 2 -11.10 75.03 33.45
N SER A 3 -10.48 74.52 32.40
CA SER A 3 -11.06 73.46 31.59
C SER A 3 -10.88 72.07 32.25
N LEU A 4 -11.96 71.45 32.66
CA LEU A 4 -12.01 70.10 33.16
C LEU A 4 -11.88 69.13 31.96
N ARG A 5 -10.79 68.34 31.91
CA ARG A 5 -10.64 67.26 30.96
C ARG A 5 -11.16 65.95 31.61
N LEU A 6 -12.34 65.48 31.18
CA LEU A 6 -12.83 64.13 31.51
C LEU A 6 -12.00 63.12 30.74
N ALA A 7 -11.29 62.27 31.48
CA ALA A 7 -10.69 61.06 30.93
C ALA A 7 -11.72 59.92 30.98
N ALA A 8 -12.21 59.50 29.83
CA ALA A 8 -13.04 58.30 29.73
C ALA A 8 -12.17 57.02 29.77
N ILE A 9 -12.28 56.29 30.86
CA ILE A 9 -11.65 54.94 30.98
C ILE A 9 -12.59 53.94 30.33
N LEU A 10 -12.22 53.43 29.16
CA LEU A 10 -12.87 52.29 28.54
C LEU A 10 -12.51 51.02 29.30
N LEU A 11 -13.42 50.52 30.10
CA LEU A 11 -13.35 49.13 30.66
C LEU A 11 -13.72 48.14 29.57
N LEU A 12 -12.70 47.51 28.97
CA LEU A 12 -12.87 46.30 28.16
C LEU A 12 -13.22 45.12 29.07
N LEU A 13 -14.53 44.85 29.18
CA LEU A 13 -15.03 43.63 29.79
C LEU A 13 -14.69 42.45 28.90
N GLY A 14 -13.58 41.75 29.23
CA GLY A 14 -13.26 40.46 28.62
C GLY A 14 -14.30 39.42 29.02
N SER A 15 -15.19 39.08 28.12
CA SER A 15 -16.09 37.95 28.30
C SER A 15 -15.31 36.64 28.35
N PRO A 16 -15.43 35.83 29.41
CA PRO A 16 -14.84 34.49 29.40
C PRO A 16 -15.52 33.65 28.33
N VAL A 17 -14.75 33.26 27.31
CA VAL A 17 -15.20 32.23 26.36
C VAL A 17 -15.30 30.92 27.13
N LEU A 18 -16.51 30.53 27.46
CA LEU A 18 -16.81 29.20 28.01
C LEU A 18 -16.55 28.17 26.91
N VAL A 19 -15.36 27.61 26.89
CA VAL A 19 -15.04 26.43 26.06
C VAL A 19 -15.79 25.25 26.71
N SER A 20 -16.99 24.97 26.20
CA SER A 20 -17.72 23.76 26.56
C SER A 20 -16.90 22.56 26.11
N PRO A 21 -16.53 21.62 27.00
CA PRO A 21 -15.96 20.37 26.55
C PRO A 21 -16.99 19.69 25.63
N ALA A 22 -16.61 19.47 24.37
CA ALA A 22 -17.39 18.64 23.47
C ALA A 22 -17.46 17.25 24.13
N LEU A 23 -18.60 16.91 24.71
CA LEU A 23 -18.87 15.55 25.15
C LEU A 23 -18.84 14.69 23.90
N ALA A 24 -17.77 13.92 23.73
CA ALA A 24 -17.71 12.89 22.72
C ALA A 24 -18.91 11.97 22.98
N GLN A 25 -19.91 12.06 22.13
CA GLN A 25 -21.05 11.16 22.20
C GLN A 25 -20.50 9.76 21.96
N SER A 26 -20.53 8.92 22.96
CA SER A 26 -20.21 7.51 22.82
C SER A 26 -21.13 6.93 21.75
N ALA A 27 -20.55 6.32 20.72
CA ALA A 27 -21.35 5.65 19.70
C ALA A 27 -22.32 4.66 20.36
N PRO A 28 -23.57 4.57 19.87
CA PRO A 28 -24.54 3.68 20.48
C PRO A 28 -24.04 2.23 20.47
N THR A 29 -24.02 1.62 21.63
CA THR A 29 -23.64 0.20 21.78
C THR A 29 -24.89 -0.64 21.52
N TYR A 30 -24.86 -1.44 20.44
CA TYR A 30 -26.00 -2.28 20.06
C TYR A 30 -26.03 -3.64 20.77
N GLY A 31 -25.05 -3.94 21.63
CA GLY A 31 -24.93 -5.22 22.32
C GLY A 31 -24.63 -6.41 21.41
N LEU A 32 -24.16 -6.15 20.18
CA LEU A 32 -23.83 -7.17 19.19
C LEU A 32 -22.33 -7.39 19.14
N GLY A 33 -21.93 -8.66 19.05
CA GLY A 33 -20.53 -9.04 18.95
C GLY A 33 -19.75 -8.85 20.27
N ARG A 34 -18.45 -8.96 20.18
CA ARG A 34 -17.47 -8.72 21.24
C ARG A 34 -16.24 -7.96 20.72
N THR A 35 -15.52 -7.36 21.60
CA THR A 35 -14.20 -6.81 21.24
C THR A 35 -13.26 -7.97 20.90
N PRO A 36 -12.59 -7.94 19.74
CA PRO A 36 -11.60 -8.96 19.41
C PRO A 36 -10.40 -8.89 20.35
N SER A 37 -9.74 -10.02 20.59
CA SER A 37 -8.49 -10.04 21.35
C SER A 37 -7.34 -9.45 20.52
N ALA A 38 -6.26 -9.02 21.18
CA ALA A 38 -5.07 -8.55 20.50
C ALA A 38 -4.42 -9.64 19.60
N GLU A 39 -4.62 -10.91 19.94
CA GLU A 39 -4.14 -12.03 19.12
C GLU A 39 -4.98 -12.20 17.86
N GLU A 40 -6.30 -12.11 17.95
CA GLU A 40 -7.19 -12.12 16.79
C GLU A 40 -6.93 -10.94 15.85
N ILE A 41 -6.66 -9.75 16.39
CA ILE A 41 -6.27 -8.59 15.58
C ILE A 41 -4.96 -8.87 14.84
N ARG A 42 -3.91 -9.33 15.56
CA ARG A 42 -2.61 -9.62 14.92
C ARG A 42 -2.69 -10.71 13.85
N ALA A 43 -3.56 -11.71 14.03
CA ALA A 43 -3.74 -12.78 13.05
C ALA A 43 -4.37 -12.29 11.73
N LEU A 44 -5.13 -11.21 11.77
CA LEU A 44 -5.80 -10.61 10.61
C LEU A 44 -5.08 -9.36 10.07
N ASP A 45 -4.20 -8.76 10.87
CA ASP A 45 -3.43 -7.56 10.51
C ASP A 45 -2.13 -7.98 9.79
N ILE A 46 -2.29 -8.47 8.57
CA ILE A 46 -1.22 -8.98 7.71
C ILE A 46 -0.97 -8.08 6.49
N SER A 47 -1.58 -6.90 6.43
CA SER A 47 -1.38 -5.95 5.34
C SER A 47 -0.04 -5.24 5.44
N ILE A 48 0.58 -5.02 4.28
CA ILE A 48 1.88 -4.35 4.19
C ILE A 48 1.68 -2.93 3.69
N GLY A 49 2.15 -1.98 4.49
CA GLY A 49 2.13 -0.56 4.14
C GLY A 49 3.18 -0.16 3.10
N PRO A 50 3.12 1.09 2.59
CA PRO A 50 4.08 1.61 1.61
C PRO A 50 5.54 1.60 2.09
N THR A 51 5.77 1.78 3.38
CA THR A 51 7.10 1.79 4.02
C THR A 51 7.66 0.39 4.24
N GLY A 52 6.80 -0.64 4.23
CA GLY A 52 7.18 -2.03 4.40
C GLY A 52 7.61 -2.41 5.82
N GLU A 53 7.20 -1.63 6.84
CA GLU A 53 7.54 -1.90 8.24
C GLU A 53 7.04 -3.27 8.72
N GLU A 54 5.93 -3.76 8.13
CA GLU A 54 5.30 -5.04 8.46
C GLU A 54 5.82 -6.20 7.60
N LEU A 55 6.78 -5.97 6.71
CA LEU A 55 7.31 -7.02 5.84
C LEU A 55 7.98 -8.12 6.67
N PRO A 56 7.60 -9.38 6.49
CA PRO A 56 8.23 -10.49 7.20
C PRO A 56 9.68 -10.69 6.70
N PRO A 57 10.55 -11.27 7.53
CA PRO A 57 11.87 -11.70 7.09
C PRO A 57 11.75 -12.71 5.94
N GLY A 58 12.62 -12.58 4.96
CA GLY A 58 12.64 -13.41 3.76
C GLY A 58 13.35 -12.71 2.61
N ARG A 59 13.51 -13.41 1.50
CA ARG A 59 14.16 -12.90 0.30
C ARG A 59 13.76 -13.71 -0.94
N GLY A 60 13.93 -13.10 -2.11
CA GLY A 60 13.76 -13.82 -3.36
C GLY A 60 14.33 -13.07 -4.57
N THR A 61 14.65 -13.83 -5.62
CA THR A 61 15.15 -13.35 -6.90
C THR A 61 14.12 -13.62 -8.00
N ALA A 62 14.26 -12.94 -9.15
CA ALA A 62 13.41 -13.19 -10.29
C ALA A 62 13.52 -14.65 -10.83
N LYS A 63 14.70 -15.24 -10.73
CA LYS A 63 14.93 -16.63 -11.15
C LYS A 63 14.17 -17.61 -10.25
N GLU A 64 14.30 -17.46 -8.92
CA GLU A 64 13.53 -18.27 -7.95
C GLU A 64 12.03 -18.07 -8.15
N GLY A 65 11.60 -16.84 -8.42
CA GLY A 65 10.21 -16.54 -8.71
C GLY A 65 9.66 -17.19 -9.97
N ALA A 66 10.48 -17.37 -11.00
CA ALA A 66 10.08 -18.12 -12.20
C ALA A 66 9.84 -19.61 -11.88
N GLU A 67 10.65 -20.20 -10.98
CA GLU A 67 10.47 -21.56 -10.50
C GLU A 67 9.17 -21.68 -9.67
N VAL A 68 8.99 -20.80 -8.68
CA VAL A 68 7.76 -20.75 -7.86
C VAL A 68 6.52 -20.55 -8.74
N PHE A 69 6.57 -19.64 -9.72
CA PHE A 69 5.48 -19.37 -10.65
C PHE A 69 5.02 -20.64 -11.38
N LYS A 70 5.96 -21.49 -11.78
CA LYS A 70 5.71 -22.78 -12.40
C LYS A 70 5.20 -23.80 -11.39
N ASP A 71 5.92 -23.98 -10.28
CA ASP A 71 5.65 -25.04 -9.30
C ASP A 71 4.30 -24.85 -8.59
N LYS A 72 3.89 -23.60 -8.35
CA LYS A 72 2.57 -23.26 -7.78
C LYS A 72 1.44 -23.17 -8.82
N GLY A 73 1.74 -23.43 -10.09
CA GLY A 73 0.74 -23.46 -11.16
C GLY A 73 0.17 -22.09 -11.54
N CYS A 74 0.85 -20.99 -11.24
CA CYS A 74 0.39 -19.64 -11.53
C CYS A 74 0.16 -19.41 -13.04
N PHE A 75 0.93 -20.12 -13.88
CA PHE A 75 0.79 -20.08 -15.33
C PHE A 75 -0.56 -20.53 -15.85
N VAL A 76 -1.28 -21.40 -15.11
CA VAL A 76 -2.62 -21.89 -15.52
C VAL A 76 -3.59 -20.72 -15.71
N CYS A 77 -3.51 -19.71 -14.86
CA CYS A 77 -4.38 -18.54 -14.93
C CYS A 77 -3.71 -17.37 -15.65
N HIS A 78 -2.42 -17.12 -15.38
CA HIS A 78 -1.69 -15.95 -15.88
C HIS A 78 -0.95 -16.19 -17.21
N GLY A 79 -1.06 -17.39 -17.80
CA GLY A 79 -0.32 -17.80 -19.00
C GLY A 79 1.14 -18.13 -18.72
N GLU A 80 1.79 -18.98 -19.51
CA GLU A 80 3.15 -19.47 -19.26
C GLU A 80 4.20 -18.37 -19.12
N ALA A 81 4.06 -17.27 -19.86
CA ALA A 81 4.96 -16.13 -19.79
C ALA A 81 4.46 -15.03 -18.82
N GLY A 82 3.34 -15.22 -18.13
CA GLY A 82 2.71 -14.20 -17.31
C GLY A 82 2.08 -13.05 -18.12
N ILE A 83 1.73 -13.29 -19.38
CA ILE A 83 1.15 -12.28 -20.29
C ILE A 83 -0.37 -12.24 -20.29
N GLY A 84 -0.99 -12.99 -19.39
CA GLY A 84 -2.44 -13.09 -19.21
C GLY A 84 -3.09 -14.17 -20.07
N GLU A 85 -4.07 -14.83 -19.50
CA GLU A 85 -4.92 -15.82 -20.16
C GLU A 85 -6.31 -15.82 -19.49
N LEU A 86 -6.54 -16.64 -18.47
CA LEU A 86 -7.78 -16.63 -17.67
C LEU A 86 -7.79 -15.47 -16.66
N ALA A 87 -6.62 -15.04 -16.20
CA ALA A 87 -6.41 -13.93 -15.29
C ALA A 87 -5.64 -12.79 -15.98
N PRO A 88 -5.66 -11.57 -15.40
CA PRO A 88 -4.93 -10.44 -15.94
C PRO A 88 -3.44 -10.72 -16.12
N ALA A 89 -2.84 -10.09 -17.13
CA ALA A 89 -1.41 -10.15 -17.35
C ALA A 89 -0.63 -9.61 -16.14
N LEU A 90 0.51 -10.22 -15.88
CA LEU A 90 1.49 -9.78 -14.87
C LEU A 90 2.65 -9.02 -15.53
N LYS A 91 2.85 -9.21 -16.83
CA LYS A 91 3.91 -8.57 -17.62
C LYS A 91 3.31 -7.83 -18.80
N SER A 92 3.84 -6.64 -19.08
CA SER A 92 3.45 -5.85 -20.23
C SER A 92 3.98 -6.47 -21.52
N LYS A 93 3.15 -6.46 -22.56
CA LYS A 93 3.54 -6.80 -23.93
C LYS A 93 4.21 -5.62 -24.65
N LYS A 94 4.06 -4.42 -24.10
CA LYS A 94 4.62 -3.18 -24.66
C LYS A 94 6.00 -2.89 -24.05
N GLY A 95 6.88 -2.32 -24.88
CA GLY A 95 8.23 -1.94 -24.46
C GLY A 95 8.27 -0.75 -23.48
N GLN A 96 9.46 -0.48 -22.93
CA GLN A 96 9.66 0.66 -22.03
C GLN A 96 9.67 2.02 -22.74
N ASP A 97 9.86 2.02 -24.04
CA ASP A 97 9.75 3.16 -24.95
C ASP A 97 8.32 3.70 -25.06
N VAL A 98 7.33 2.87 -24.70
CA VAL A 98 5.93 3.29 -24.65
C VAL A 98 5.65 3.96 -23.31
N PRO A 99 5.06 5.18 -23.28
CA PRO A 99 4.69 5.85 -22.03
C PRO A 99 3.82 4.97 -21.13
N ILE A 100 4.00 5.09 -19.80
CA ILE A 100 3.33 4.23 -18.80
C ILE A 100 1.80 4.27 -18.92
N TRP A 101 1.21 5.42 -19.27
CA TRP A 101 -0.25 5.56 -19.42
C TRP A 101 -0.82 4.89 -20.68
N GLU A 102 0.04 4.55 -21.63
CA GLU A 102 -0.33 3.83 -22.86
C GLU A 102 -0.11 2.32 -22.76
N ARG A 103 0.60 1.87 -21.69
CA ARG A 103 0.79 0.45 -21.40
C ARG A 103 -0.44 -0.15 -20.76
N GLU A 104 -0.45 -1.47 -20.65
CA GLU A 104 -1.52 -2.22 -20.01
C GLU A 104 -1.74 -1.78 -18.54
N ARG A 105 -3.01 -1.81 -18.11
CA ARG A 105 -3.39 -1.50 -16.73
C ARG A 105 -3.21 -2.72 -15.83
N ILE A 106 -1.97 -3.15 -15.68
CA ILE A 106 -1.59 -4.26 -14.80
C ILE A 106 -1.01 -3.74 -13.49
N LEU A 107 -1.14 -4.54 -12.42
CA LEU A 107 -0.74 -4.14 -11.08
C LEU A 107 0.71 -3.63 -11.00
N PRO A 108 1.74 -4.35 -11.52
CA PRO A 108 3.14 -3.92 -11.38
C PRO A 108 3.45 -2.59 -12.06
N LEU A 109 2.66 -2.17 -13.06
CA LEU A 109 2.84 -0.89 -13.73
C LEU A 109 2.01 0.24 -13.10
N ARG A 110 0.97 -0.09 -12.34
CA ARG A 110 0.03 0.89 -11.76
C ARG A 110 0.21 1.10 -10.28
N ALA A 111 0.76 0.14 -9.57
CA ALA A 111 1.06 0.28 -8.15
C ALA A 111 2.12 1.37 -7.92
N PRO A 112 1.90 2.30 -6.97
CA PRO A 112 2.87 3.32 -6.63
C PRO A 112 4.04 2.77 -5.80
N PHE A 113 3.86 1.61 -5.17
CA PHE A 113 4.83 0.97 -4.28
C PHE A 113 5.00 -0.50 -4.64
N ALA A 114 6.23 -0.99 -4.59
CA ALA A 114 6.51 -2.41 -4.81
C ALA A 114 5.93 -3.28 -3.69
N THR A 115 5.85 -2.75 -2.47
CA THR A 115 5.17 -3.38 -1.33
C THR A 115 3.72 -3.70 -1.62
N THR A 116 3.02 -2.90 -2.42
CA THR A 116 1.64 -3.19 -2.86
C THR A 116 1.56 -4.45 -3.72
N VAL A 117 2.58 -4.70 -4.57
CA VAL A 117 2.63 -5.92 -5.38
C VAL A 117 2.87 -7.15 -4.51
N TRP A 118 3.80 -7.04 -3.56
CA TRP A 118 4.09 -8.07 -2.57
C TRP A 118 2.84 -8.41 -1.73
N ASP A 119 2.21 -7.40 -1.17
CA ASP A 119 1.00 -7.51 -0.33
C ASP A 119 -0.16 -8.18 -1.08
N PHE A 120 -0.37 -7.80 -2.34
CA PHE A 120 -1.41 -8.41 -3.16
C PHE A 120 -1.14 -9.90 -3.42
N ILE A 121 0.10 -10.28 -3.72
CA ILE A 121 0.48 -11.69 -3.91
C ILE A 121 0.28 -12.45 -2.60
N HIS A 122 0.77 -11.92 -1.48
CA HIS A 122 0.69 -12.56 -0.17
C HIS A 122 -0.76 -12.84 0.28
N ARG A 123 -1.63 -11.84 0.14
CA ARG A 123 -3.00 -11.93 0.64
C ARG A 123 -4.04 -12.44 -0.37
N GLY A 124 -3.74 -12.36 -1.67
CA GLY A 124 -4.71 -12.66 -2.71
C GLY A 124 -4.33 -13.80 -3.63
N MET A 125 -3.14 -14.39 -3.51
CA MET A 125 -2.67 -15.46 -4.40
C MET A 125 -2.10 -16.66 -3.61
N PRO A 126 -2.21 -17.90 -4.16
CA PRO A 126 -3.01 -18.29 -5.31
C PRO A 126 -4.52 -18.18 -5.03
N LEU A 127 -5.33 -17.83 -6.02
CA LEU A 127 -6.78 -17.75 -5.87
C LEU A 127 -7.35 -19.09 -5.35
N ALA A 128 -8.20 -19.04 -4.32
CA ALA A 128 -8.75 -20.18 -3.58
C ALA A 128 -7.71 -20.96 -2.72
N SER A 129 -6.51 -20.42 -2.53
CA SER A 129 -5.47 -20.93 -1.63
C SER A 129 -4.62 -19.77 -1.09
N GLU A 130 -5.28 -18.66 -0.79
CA GLU A 130 -4.64 -17.43 -0.29
C GLU A 130 -3.88 -17.70 1.03
N GLY A 131 -2.74 -17.02 1.22
CA GLY A 131 -1.93 -17.14 2.44
C GLY A 131 -1.11 -18.43 2.56
N THR A 132 -1.05 -19.27 1.51
CA THR A 132 -0.26 -20.51 1.52
C THR A 132 1.18 -20.36 1.04
N LEU A 133 1.51 -19.21 0.45
CA LEU A 133 2.87 -18.89 0.02
C LEU A 133 3.73 -18.47 1.23
N THR A 134 4.96 -18.96 1.27
CA THR A 134 5.96 -18.48 2.23
C THR A 134 6.42 -17.06 1.88
N ALA A 135 7.03 -16.35 2.84
CA ALA A 135 7.57 -15.02 2.59
C ALA A 135 8.60 -15.03 1.44
N ASP A 136 9.50 -16.01 1.41
CA ASP A 136 10.50 -16.16 0.34
C ASP A 136 9.83 -16.35 -1.03
N GLU A 137 8.81 -17.19 -1.11
CA GLU A 137 8.04 -17.39 -2.35
C GLU A 137 7.36 -16.10 -2.83
N VAL A 138 6.82 -15.29 -1.90
CA VAL A 138 6.20 -14.00 -2.24
C VAL A 138 7.24 -12.98 -2.70
N TYR A 139 8.41 -12.90 -2.04
CA TYR A 139 9.52 -12.06 -2.50
C TYR A 139 10.01 -12.48 -3.89
N ALA A 140 10.18 -13.78 -4.11
CA ALA A 140 10.62 -14.32 -5.39
C ALA A 140 9.62 -14.03 -6.51
N LEU A 141 8.32 -14.27 -6.29
CA LEU A 141 7.26 -13.94 -7.25
C LEU A 141 7.17 -12.44 -7.52
N THR A 142 7.34 -11.60 -6.48
CA THR A 142 7.38 -10.15 -6.64
C THR A 142 8.57 -9.75 -7.52
N ALA A 143 9.76 -10.30 -7.27
CA ALA A 143 10.95 -10.06 -8.09
C ALA A 143 10.72 -10.51 -9.55
N TYR A 144 10.12 -11.68 -9.77
CA TYR A 144 9.79 -12.18 -11.10
C TYR A 144 8.85 -11.25 -11.89
N VAL A 145 7.82 -10.74 -11.22
CA VAL A 145 6.87 -9.82 -11.84
C VAL A 145 7.50 -8.47 -12.13
N LEU A 146 8.28 -7.91 -11.20
CA LEU A 146 8.93 -6.61 -11.37
C LEU A 146 10.06 -6.66 -12.41
N ALA A 147 10.91 -7.68 -12.39
CA ALA A 147 11.96 -7.88 -13.39
C ALA A 147 11.36 -8.12 -14.79
N GLY A 148 10.30 -8.92 -14.88
CA GLY A 148 9.58 -9.16 -16.13
C GLY A 148 8.98 -7.89 -16.76
N ASN A 149 8.76 -6.84 -15.96
CA ASN A 149 8.38 -5.51 -16.41
C ASN A 149 9.56 -4.52 -16.48
N ARG A 150 10.80 -4.98 -16.27
CA ARG A 150 12.03 -4.18 -16.28
C ARG A 150 12.01 -3.03 -15.26
N ILE A 151 11.32 -3.23 -14.14
CA ILE A 151 11.29 -2.26 -13.02
C ILE A 151 12.53 -2.45 -12.16
N ILE A 152 12.98 -3.70 -12.01
CA ILE A 152 14.25 -4.07 -11.37
C ILE A 152 15.10 -4.90 -12.32
N GLY A 153 16.39 -5.06 -12.00
CA GLY A 153 17.29 -5.96 -12.72
C GLY A 153 16.97 -7.44 -12.46
N GLU A 154 17.27 -8.30 -13.41
CA GLU A 154 16.99 -9.76 -13.32
C GLU A 154 17.73 -10.45 -12.17
N ASN A 155 18.88 -9.91 -11.76
CA ASN A 155 19.73 -10.48 -10.70
C ASN A 155 19.52 -9.81 -9.33
N GLU A 156 18.59 -8.87 -9.23
CA GLU A 156 18.31 -8.21 -7.96
C GLU A 156 17.59 -9.16 -6.99
N THR A 157 17.98 -9.04 -5.71
CA THR A 157 17.33 -9.76 -4.62
C THR A 157 16.40 -8.81 -3.89
N LEU A 158 15.14 -9.19 -3.78
CA LEU A 158 14.18 -8.48 -2.95
C LEU A 158 14.09 -9.09 -1.56
N ASN A 159 14.01 -8.24 -0.55
CA ASN A 159 13.80 -8.58 0.85
C ASN A 159 13.10 -7.41 1.55
N ALA A 160 12.90 -7.47 2.87
CA ALA A 160 12.24 -6.42 3.64
C ALA A 160 12.94 -5.05 3.55
N GLU A 161 14.25 -5.02 3.33
CA GLU A 161 15.04 -3.78 3.24
C GLU A 161 15.03 -3.19 1.84
N THR A 162 15.10 -4.02 0.80
CA THR A 162 15.25 -3.57 -0.59
C THR A 162 13.92 -3.28 -1.27
N LEU A 163 12.86 -4.04 -0.95
CA LEU A 163 11.55 -3.92 -1.60
C LEU A 163 10.93 -2.53 -1.47
N PRO A 164 10.91 -1.85 -0.31
CA PRO A 164 10.33 -0.50 -0.19
C PRO A 164 11.05 0.57 -1.01
N ASN A 165 12.32 0.33 -1.35
CA ASN A 165 13.18 1.26 -2.09
C ASN A 165 13.06 1.14 -3.61
N VAL A 166 12.31 0.16 -4.12
CA VAL A 166 12.10 -0.02 -5.56
C VAL A 166 11.37 1.21 -6.15
N GLN A 167 11.96 1.80 -7.18
CA GLN A 167 11.36 2.94 -7.88
C GLN A 167 10.31 2.46 -8.88
N MET A 168 9.07 2.50 -8.44
CA MET A 168 7.94 2.09 -9.28
C MET A 168 7.64 3.13 -10.36
N PRO A 169 7.32 2.71 -11.60
CA PRO A 169 7.10 3.63 -12.71
C PRO A 169 5.91 4.57 -12.53
N ASN A 170 5.01 4.25 -11.63
CA ASN A 170 3.81 5.04 -11.33
C ASN A 170 3.87 5.72 -9.95
N ARG A 171 5.09 5.83 -9.35
CA ARG A 171 5.29 6.35 -8.00
C ARG A 171 4.70 7.75 -7.81
N ASP A 172 4.95 8.63 -8.75
CA ASP A 172 4.64 10.05 -8.66
C ASP A 172 3.37 10.44 -9.45
N ALA A 173 2.65 9.46 -10.03
CA ALA A 173 1.45 9.73 -10.83
C ALA A 173 0.17 9.87 -9.99
N PHE A 174 0.25 9.67 -8.69
CA PHE A 174 -0.86 9.86 -7.78
C PHE A 174 -0.86 11.29 -7.24
N VAL A 175 -1.91 12.02 -7.55
CA VAL A 175 -2.14 13.36 -7.00
C VAL A 175 -3.19 13.29 -5.91
N SER A 176 -3.00 14.05 -4.82
CA SER A 176 -4.00 14.14 -3.77
C SER A 176 -5.28 14.74 -4.31
N ARG A 177 -6.41 14.09 -4.09
CA ARG A 177 -7.74 14.65 -4.38
C ARG A 177 -8.03 15.86 -3.51
N TYR A 178 -7.33 15.97 -2.38
CA TYR A 178 -7.48 17.06 -1.42
C TYR A 178 -6.11 17.72 -1.20
N PRO A 179 -5.67 18.59 -2.14
CA PRO A 179 -4.40 19.29 -2.01
C PRO A 179 -4.38 20.12 -0.71
N GLY A 180 -3.31 20.02 0.06
CA GLY A 180 -3.13 20.74 1.34
C GLY A 180 -3.54 19.96 2.60
N LYS A 181 -3.97 18.70 2.49
CA LYS A 181 -4.11 17.79 3.65
C LYS A 181 -2.98 16.74 3.59
N HIS A 182 -1.91 17.03 4.28
CA HIS A 182 -0.83 16.09 4.61
C HIS A 182 -0.86 15.86 6.11
#